data_88fec9963dfc2ce448e1382c5eefc652
#
_entry.id   88fec9963dfc2ce448e1382c5eefc652
#
_cell.length_a   1.000
_cell.length_b   1.000
_cell.length_c   1.000
_cell.angle_alpha   90.00
_cell.angle_beta   90.00
_cell.angle_gamma   90.00
#
_symmetry.space_group_name_H-M   'P 1'
#
loop_
_entity.id
_entity.type
_entity.pdbx_description
1 polymer ?
#
loop_
_entity_poly.entity_id
_entity_poly.type
_entity_poly.pdbx_seq_one_letter_code
_entity_poly.pdbx_strand_id
1 'polypeptide(L)'
;MRKSFFFSALILLAATGTHAQDVNTQSCEKGNGQACYLAAIEMHKAKNFGRGADLAQKACDLNYAQGCFYLGFNNQNGSKYSQCNVFYKKACDLNLGVGCLALANNVRLGIGVNPSLQAAMPFYQKACKLGEPLGCSHVKNPGFEGHMGHLSGGKSEISKH
;
A
#
# COMPACT_ATOMS: atom_id res chain seq x y z
N MET A 1 -62.87 -9.74 -9.51
CA MET A 1 -61.95 -8.87 -8.75
C MET A 1 -60.77 -9.71 -8.30
N ARG A 2 -59.67 -9.68 -9.02
CA ARG A 2 -58.39 -10.27 -8.63
C ARG A 2 -57.32 -9.21 -8.89
N LYS A 3 -56.85 -8.56 -7.85
CA LYS A 3 -55.72 -7.64 -7.91
C LYS A 3 -54.42 -8.41 -7.63
N SER A 4 -53.52 -8.30 -8.59
CA SER A 4 -52.16 -8.86 -8.65
C SER A 4 -51.32 -8.46 -7.47
N PHE A 5 -50.68 -9.44 -6.84
CA PHE A 5 -49.46 -9.28 -6.03
C PHE A 5 -48.26 -9.72 -6.88
N PHE A 6 -47.62 -8.80 -7.56
CA PHE A 6 -46.28 -8.99 -8.15
C PHE A 6 -45.45 -7.76 -7.86
N PHE A 7 -44.95 -7.63 -6.64
CA PHE A 7 -43.87 -6.73 -6.30
C PHE A 7 -43.17 -7.26 -5.03
N SER A 8 -42.27 -8.21 -5.18
CA SER A 8 -41.26 -8.50 -4.13
C SER A 8 -40.29 -9.58 -4.60
N ALA A 9 -39.42 -9.25 -5.53
CA ALA A 9 -38.27 -10.12 -5.85
C ALA A 9 -37.04 -9.39 -6.45
N LEU A 10 -36.88 -8.10 -6.21
CA LEU A 10 -35.76 -7.37 -6.81
C LEU A 10 -34.92 -6.53 -5.83
N ILE A 11 -34.93 -6.82 -4.53
CA ILE A 11 -34.17 -6.00 -3.54
C ILE A 11 -33.11 -6.84 -2.78
N LEU A 12 -32.77 -8.04 -3.21
CA LEU A 12 -31.85 -8.91 -2.45
C LEU A 12 -30.41 -8.99 -2.97
N LEU A 13 -30.03 -8.27 -4.02
CA LEU A 13 -28.65 -8.34 -4.57
C LEU A 13 -27.75 -7.14 -4.28
N ALA A 14 -28.23 -6.09 -3.63
CA ALA A 14 -27.42 -4.93 -3.30
C ALA A 14 -26.87 -4.92 -1.86
N ALA A 15 -27.25 -5.88 -1.03
CA ALA A 15 -27.00 -5.86 0.42
C ALA A 15 -25.66 -6.46 0.87
N THR A 16 -24.93 -7.17 0.00
CA THR A 16 -23.71 -7.87 0.43
C THR A 16 -22.47 -6.95 0.48
N GLY A 17 -22.41 -5.94 -0.35
CA GLY A 17 -21.30 -4.99 -0.38
C GLY A 17 -21.33 -3.98 0.78
N THR A 18 -22.52 -3.51 1.13
CA THR A 18 -22.71 -2.54 2.23
C THR A 18 -22.49 -3.17 3.61
N HIS A 19 -22.82 -4.43 3.77
CA HIS A 19 -22.70 -5.11 5.07
C HIS A 19 -21.23 -5.35 5.47
N ALA A 20 -20.37 -5.72 4.53
CA ALA A 20 -18.94 -5.90 4.80
C ALA A 20 -18.24 -4.57 5.12
N GLN A 21 -18.63 -3.48 4.45
CA GLN A 21 -18.13 -2.13 4.74
C GLN A 21 -18.51 -1.68 6.15
N ASP A 22 -19.74 -1.94 6.58
CA ASP A 22 -20.19 -1.58 7.92
C ASP A 22 -19.46 -2.39 9.01
N VAL A 23 -19.22 -3.69 8.79
CA VAL A 23 -18.52 -4.55 9.75
C VAL A 23 -17.07 -4.10 9.94
N ASN A 24 -16.32 -3.83 8.85
CA ASN A 24 -14.94 -3.37 8.93
C ASN A 24 -14.86 -1.99 9.58
N THR A 25 -15.78 -1.07 9.25
CA THR A 25 -15.82 0.27 9.85
C THR A 25 -16.10 0.19 11.35
N GLN A 26 -17.10 -0.57 11.78
CA GLN A 26 -17.42 -0.76 13.20
C GLN A 26 -16.27 -1.41 13.98
N SER A 27 -15.61 -2.41 13.38
CA SER A 27 -14.46 -3.07 13.99
C SER A 27 -13.24 -2.13 14.09
N CYS A 28 -13.05 -1.27 13.09
CA CYS A 28 -12.06 -0.20 13.10
C CYS A 28 -12.32 0.81 14.23
N GLU A 29 -13.56 1.20 14.46
CA GLU A 29 -13.93 2.10 15.54
C GLU A 29 -13.61 1.52 16.93
N LYS A 30 -13.67 0.19 17.06
CA LYS A 30 -13.28 -0.55 18.26
C LYS A 30 -11.76 -0.76 18.40
N GLY A 31 -10.95 -0.18 17.51
CA GLY A 31 -9.48 -0.23 17.59
C GLY A 31 -8.84 -1.40 16.86
N ASN A 32 -9.54 -2.08 15.96
CA ASN A 32 -8.94 -3.14 15.14
C ASN A 32 -8.22 -2.51 13.91
N GLY A 33 -6.87 -2.46 13.96
CA GLY A 33 -6.04 -1.88 12.89
C GLY A 33 -6.19 -2.58 11.54
N GLN A 34 -6.36 -3.91 11.53
CA GLN A 34 -6.61 -4.66 10.31
C GLN A 34 -7.95 -4.27 9.67
N ALA A 35 -8.99 -4.14 10.49
CA ALA A 35 -10.31 -3.73 10.01
C ALA A 35 -10.29 -2.29 9.45
N CYS A 36 -9.52 -1.39 10.08
CA CYS A 36 -9.29 -0.04 9.55
C CYS A 36 -8.65 -0.08 8.16
N TYR A 37 -7.63 -0.92 7.98
CA TYR A 37 -6.98 -1.08 6.69
C TYR A 37 -7.92 -1.67 5.62
N LEU A 38 -8.70 -2.70 5.97
CA LEU A 38 -9.68 -3.29 5.05
C LEU A 38 -10.74 -2.26 4.63
N ALA A 39 -11.29 -1.51 5.60
CA ALA A 39 -12.22 -0.42 5.30
C ALA A 39 -11.57 0.66 4.41
N ALA A 40 -10.29 0.99 4.61
CA ALA A 40 -9.55 1.93 3.77
C ALA A 40 -9.47 1.46 2.31
N ILE A 41 -9.19 0.17 2.08
CA ILE A 41 -9.15 -0.43 0.74
C ILE A 41 -10.53 -0.39 0.07
N GLU A 42 -11.61 -0.63 0.81
CA GLU A 42 -12.97 -0.54 0.27
C GLU A 42 -13.34 0.90 -0.11
N MET A 43 -12.97 1.86 0.72
CA MET A 43 -13.15 3.29 0.38
C MET A 43 -12.36 3.68 -0.87
N HIS A 44 -11.16 3.15 -1.03
CA HIS A 44 -10.36 3.36 -2.24
C HIS A 44 -11.05 2.81 -3.50
N LYS A 45 -11.58 1.57 -3.42
CA LYS A 45 -12.36 0.97 -4.52
C LYS A 45 -13.60 1.81 -4.88
N ALA A 46 -14.24 2.39 -3.87
CA ALA A 46 -15.37 3.31 -4.03
C ALA A 46 -14.94 4.72 -4.48
N LYS A 47 -13.64 4.96 -4.79
CA LYS A 47 -13.06 6.26 -5.16
C LYS A 47 -13.21 7.35 -4.09
N ASN A 48 -13.49 6.96 -2.86
CA ASN A 48 -13.50 7.87 -1.71
C ASN A 48 -12.11 7.90 -1.06
N PHE A 49 -11.18 8.55 -1.74
CA PHE A 49 -9.75 8.53 -1.37
C PHE A 49 -9.48 9.25 -0.03
N GLY A 50 -10.23 10.31 0.27
CA GLY A 50 -10.09 11.05 1.54
C GLY A 50 -10.39 10.15 2.73
N ARG A 51 -11.59 9.57 2.78
CA ARG A 51 -11.98 8.65 3.85
C ARG A 51 -11.10 7.39 3.90
N GLY A 52 -10.65 6.91 2.74
CA GLY A 52 -9.67 5.81 2.67
C GLY A 52 -8.35 6.15 3.35
N ALA A 53 -7.85 7.37 3.14
CA ALA A 53 -6.62 7.85 3.79
C ALA A 53 -6.79 7.99 5.31
N ASP A 54 -7.94 8.54 5.79
CA ASP A 54 -8.22 8.66 7.23
C ASP A 54 -8.26 7.30 7.93
N LEU A 55 -8.92 6.31 7.32
CA LEU A 55 -8.98 4.94 7.84
C LEU A 55 -7.60 4.26 7.82
N ALA A 56 -6.81 4.48 6.78
CA ALA A 56 -5.44 3.97 6.72
C ALA A 56 -4.54 4.65 7.77
N GLN A 57 -4.74 5.94 8.03
CA GLN A 57 -4.06 6.65 9.11
C GLN A 57 -4.37 5.99 10.45
N LYS A 58 -5.64 5.73 10.73
CA LYS A 58 -6.07 5.06 11.95
C LYS A 58 -5.47 3.64 12.05
N ALA A 59 -5.41 2.88 10.96
CA ALA A 59 -4.74 1.59 10.93
C ALA A 59 -3.24 1.71 11.27
N CYS A 60 -2.56 2.69 10.69
CA CYS A 60 -1.14 2.96 10.96
C CYS A 60 -0.90 3.39 12.41
N ASP A 61 -1.78 4.20 13.00
CA ASP A 61 -1.69 4.63 14.40
C ASP A 61 -1.92 3.48 15.38
N LEU A 62 -2.74 2.51 14.98
CA LEU A 62 -2.94 1.24 15.68
C LEU A 62 -1.80 0.22 15.40
N ASN A 63 -0.68 0.66 14.83
CA ASN A 63 0.48 -0.17 14.48
C ASN A 63 0.18 -1.33 13.50
N TYR A 64 -0.82 -1.17 12.66
CA TYR A 64 -1.05 -2.10 11.56
C TYR A 64 -0.19 -1.69 10.36
N ALA A 65 0.88 -2.42 10.12
CA ALA A 65 1.96 -2.06 9.18
C ALA A 65 1.49 -1.78 7.75
N GLN A 66 0.48 -2.54 7.27
CA GLN A 66 -0.09 -2.35 5.93
C GLN A 66 -0.81 -1.00 5.79
N GLY A 67 -1.41 -0.48 6.88
CA GLY A 67 -1.98 0.88 6.89
C GLY A 67 -0.91 1.94 6.68
N CYS A 68 0.24 1.81 7.36
CA CYS A 68 1.38 2.72 7.16
C CYS A 68 1.94 2.62 5.73
N PHE A 69 2.12 1.39 5.22
CA PHE A 69 2.58 1.20 3.85
C PHE A 69 1.65 1.83 2.81
N TYR A 70 0.34 1.66 2.97
CA TYR A 70 -0.67 2.27 2.11
C TYR A 70 -0.58 3.80 2.09
N LEU A 71 -0.39 4.44 3.25
CA LEU A 71 -0.17 5.88 3.33
C LEU A 71 1.12 6.32 2.63
N GLY A 72 2.20 5.56 2.81
CA GLY A 72 3.45 5.80 2.10
C GLY A 72 3.26 5.78 0.59
N PHE A 73 2.59 4.75 0.09
CA PHE A 73 2.28 4.60 -1.33
C PHE A 73 1.44 5.75 -1.89
N ASN A 74 0.39 6.15 -1.19
CA ASN A 74 -0.47 7.27 -1.61
C ASN A 74 0.28 8.61 -1.59
N ASN A 75 1.13 8.85 -0.59
CA ASN A 75 1.94 10.07 -0.53
C ASN A 75 3.00 10.10 -1.64
N GLN A 76 3.58 8.98 -2.00
CA GLN A 76 4.52 8.87 -3.12
C GLN A 76 3.83 9.20 -4.44
N ASN A 77 2.64 8.66 -4.69
CA ASN A 77 1.84 8.96 -5.88
C ASN A 77 1.39 10.43 -5.92
N GLY A 78 1.17 11.05 -4.76
CA GLY A 78 0.87 12.47 -4.62
C GLY A 78 2.10 13.40 -4.61
N SER A 79 3.30 12.88 -4.93
CA SER A 79 4.57 13.62 -4.93
C SER A 79 4.96 14.22 -3.57
N LYS A 80 4.45 13.67 -2.47
CA LYS A 80 4.81 14.05 -1.09
C LYS A 80 5.93 13.14 -0.56
N TYR A 81 7.06 13.17 -1.25
CA TYR A 81 8.13 12.18 -1.09
C TYR A 81 8.76 12.11 0.30
N SER A 82 8.93 13.22 0.99
CA SER A 82 9.46 13.20 2.37
C SER A 82 8.47 12.54 3.35
N GLN A 83 7.17 12.75 3.16
CA GLN A 83 6.14 12.13 3.99
C GLN A 83 6.01 10.63 3.72
N CYS A 84 6.15 10.17 2.46
CA CYS A 84 6.07 8.75 2.16
C CYS A 84 7.17 7.96 2.88
N ASN A 85 8.38 8.52 3.01
CA ASN A 85 9.48 7.87 3.71
C ASN A 85 9.23 7.68 5.20
N VAL A 86 8.52 8.62 5.85
CA VAL A 86 8.10 8.47 7.25
C VAL A 86 7.18 7.27 7.42
N PHE A 87 6.19 7.12 6.53
CA PHE A 87 5.25 6.00 6.59
C PHE A 87 5.90 4.67 6.22
N TYR A 88 6.76 4.64 5.20
CA TYR A 88 7.51 3.43 4.86
C TYR A 88 8.46 3.02 5.98
N LYS A 89 9.10 3.99 6.65
CA LYS A 89 9.91 3.69 7.82
C LYS A 89 9.09 3.05 8.94
N LYS A 90 7.93 3.61 9.26
CA LYS A 90 7.03 3.04 10.29
C LYS A 90 6.57 1.64 9.89
N ALA A 91 6.21 1.40 8.63
CA ALA A 91 5.86 0.07 8.13
C ALA A 91 7.03 -0.92 8.26
N CYS A 92 8.25 -0.49 7.92
CA CYS A 92 9.47 -1.27 8.09
C CYS A 92 9.77 -1.57 9.56
N ASP A 93 9.62 -0.59 10.45
CA ASP A 93 9.83 -0.78 11.89
C ASP A 93 8.85 -1.80 12.48
N LEU A 94 7.63 -1.85 11.94
CA LEU A 94 6.60 -2.85 12.23
C LEU A 94 6.81 -4.20 11.50
N ASN A 95 8.01 -4.43 10.95
CA ASN A 95 8.43 -5.65 10.27
C ASN A 95 7.64 -6.01 8.99
N LEU A 96 7.16 -5.03 8.27
CA LEU A 96 6.62 -5.23 6.93
C LEU A 96 7.76 -5.15 5.89
N GLY A 97 8.13 -6.29 5.29
CA GLY A 97 9.27 -6.40 4.37
C GLY A 97 9.17 -5.45 3.18
N VAL A 98 8.00 -5.37 2.53
CA VAL A 98 7.76 -4.42 1.42
C VAL A 98 7.91 -2.95 1.85
N GLY A 99 7.60 -2.61 3.10
CA GLY A 99 7.83 -1.27 3.66
C GLY A 99 9.33 -0.95 3.76
N CYS A 100 10.13 -1.93 4.21
CA CYS A 100 11.60 -1.80 4.25
C CYS A 100 12.18 -1.66 2.83
N LEU A 101 11.69 -2.47 1.89
CA LEU A 101 12.14 -2.42 0.48
C LEU A 101 11.81 -1.06 -0.16
N ALA A 102 10.59 -0.55 0.04
CA ALA A 102 10.18 0.75 -0.48
C ALA A 102 11.04 1.89 0.08
N LEU A 103 11.28 1.88 1.40
CA LEU A 103 12.16 2.87 2.03
C LEU A 103 13.59 2.77 1.49
N ALA A 104 14.14 1.57 1.37
CA ALA A 104 15.48 1.35 0.84
C ALA A 104 15.63 1.90 -0.58
N ASN A 105 14.66 1.65 -1.45
CA ASN A 105 14.64 2.18 -2.81
C ASN A 105 14.59 3.71 -2.82
N ASN A 106 13.74 4.32 -1.99
CA ASN A 106 13.64 5.77 -1.92
C ASN A 106 14.95 6.41 -1.43
N VAL A 107 15.59 5.84 -0.41
CA VAL A 107 16.87 6.31 0.10
C VAL A 107 17.98 6.14 -0.94
N ARG A 108 18.03 5.02 -1.65
CA ARG A 108 19.01 4.77 -2.72
C ARG A 108 18.86 5.77 -3.87
N LEU A 109 17.61 6.04 -4.28
CA LEU A 109 17.27 6.88 -5.43
C LEU A 109 17.18 8.39 -5.09
N GLY A 110 17.23 8.76 -3.81
CA GLY A 110 17.09 10.13 -3.38
C GLY A 110 15.65 10.66 -3.43
N ILE A 111 14.64 9.77 -3.34
CA ILE A 111 13.24 10.16 -3.35
C ILE A 111 12.85 10.71 -1.97
N GLY A 112 12.74 12.04 -1.88
CA GLY A 112 12.41 12.77 -0.64
C GLY A 112 13.54 12.83 0.40
N VAL A 113 14.73 12.35 0.08
CA VAL A 113 15.97 12.41 0.89
C VAL A 113 17.18 12.51 -0.02
N ASN A 114 18.36 12.78 0.52
CA ASN A 114 19.60 12.69 -0.24
C ASN A 114 19.90 11.24 -0.64
N PRO A 115 20.27 10.97 -1.91
CA PRO A 115 20.53 9.61 -2.37
C PRO A 115 21.75 9.01 -1.65
N SER A 116 21.60 7.80 -1.12
CA SER A 116 22.69 7.07 -0.47
C SER A 116 22.45 5.57 -0.50
N LEU A 117 23.25 4.85 -1.27
CA LEU A 117 23.24 3.40 -1.27
C LEU A 117 23.66 2.83 0.09
N GLN A 118 24.66 3.43 0.74
CA GLN A 118 25.13 3.00 2.04
C GLN A 118 24.02 3.12 3.11
N ALA A 119 23.26 4.22 3.11
CA ALA A 119 22.14 4.41 4.03
C ALA A 119 20.95 3.49 3.70
N ALA A 120 20.79 3.07 2.44
CA ALA A 120 19.75 2.14 2.03
C ALA A 120 20.02 0.68 2.43
N MET A 121 21.30 0.27 2.56
CA MET A 121 21.70 -1.12 2.78
C MET A 121 21.07 -1.77 4.02
N PRO A 122 20.99 -1.13 5.20
CA PRO A 122 20.33 -1.74 6.36
C PRO A 122 18.85 -2.07 6.11
N PHE A 123 18.15 -1.25 5.33
CA PHE A 123 16.74 -1.49 4.97
C PHE A 123 16.60 -2.63 3.96
N TYR A 124 17.50 -2.75 2.97
CA TYR A 124 17.55 -3.91 2.08
C TYR A 124 17.83 -5.21 2.85
N GLN A 125 18.78 -5.19 3.79
CA GLN A 125 19.08 -6.34 4.65
C GLN A 125 17.87 -6.73 5.48
N LYS A 126 17.15 -5.77 6.06
CA LYS A 126 15.94 -6.05 6.83
C LYS A 126 14.82 -6.59 5.93
N ALA A 127 14.61 -6.01 4.75
CA ALA A 127 13.67 -6.52 3.75
C ALA A 127 13.98 -7.97 3.37
N CYS A 128 15.24 -8.28 3.09
CA CYS A 128 15.70 -9.65 2.79
C CYS A 128 15.40 -10.62 3.94
N LYS A 129 15.71 -10.25 5.18
CA LYS A 129 15.42 -11.08 6.37
C LYS A 129 13.92 -11.32 6.55
N LEU A 130 13.08 -10.39 6.10
CA LEU A 130 11.62 -10.48 6.13
C LEU A 130 11.02 -11.18 4.90
N GLY A 131 11.87 -11.76 4.05
CA GLY A 131 11.44 -12.57 2.91
C GLY A 131 11.23 -11.83 1.60
N GLU A 132 11.72 -10.57 1.47
CA GLU A 132 11.61 -9.82 0.22
C GLU A 132 12.76 -10.16 -0.75
N PRO A 133 12.50 -10.87 -1.87
CA PRO A 133 13.55 -11.33 -2.77
C PRO A 133 14.39 -10.19 -3.37
N LEU A 134 13.75 -9.06 -3.69
CA LEU A 134 14.45 -7.87 -4.22
C LEU A 134 15.39 -7.27 -3.18
N GLY A 135 15.02 -7.28 -1.90
CA GLY A 135 15.91 -6.88 -0.82
C GLY A 135 17.17 -7.74 -0.79
N CYS A 136 17.01 -9.07 -0.91
CA CYS A 136 18.15 -10.00 -0.97
C CYS A 136 19.03 -9.78 -2.21
N SER A 137 18.44 -9.48 -3.36
CA SER A 137 19.17 -9.20 -4.59
C SER A 137 20.04 -7.95 -4.45
N HIS A 138 19.54 -6.88 -3.85
CA HIS A 138 20.31 -5.67 -3.57
C HIS A 138 21.43 -5.88 -2.55
N VAL A 139 21.24 -6.78 -1.58
CA VAL A 139 22.30 -7.14 -0.62
C VAL A 139 23.43 -7.90 -1.32
N LYS A 140 23.10 -8.82 -2.22
CA LYS A 140 24.09 -9.62 -2.97
C LYS A 140 24.84 -8.79 -4.02
N ASN A 141 24.11 -7.90 -4.68
CA ASN A 141 24.63 -7.05 -5.77
C ASN A 141 24.23 -5.58 -5.49
N PRO A 142 25.03 -4.82 -4.73
CA PRO A 142 24.69 -3.46 -4.35
C PRO A 142 24.46 -2.49 -5.53
N GLY A 143 25.05 -2.79 -6.70
CA GLY A 143 24.81 -2.05 -7.96
C GLY A 143 23.64 -2.60 -8.79
N PHE A 144 22.87 -3.55 -8.27
CA PHE A 144 21.75 -4.14 -8.99
C PHE A 144 20.66 -3.09 -9.24
N GLU A 145 20.51 -2.71 -10.49
CA GLU A 145 19.40 -1.92 -11.00
C GLU A 145 18.21 -2.87 -11.23
N GLY A 146 17.58 -3.29 -10.14
CA GLY A 146 16.34 -4.04 -10.24
C GLY A 146 15.31 -3.19 -10.99
N HIS A 147 15.00 -3.55 -12.21
CA HIS A 147 13.89 -2.96 -12.95
C HIS A 147 12.62 -3.17 -12.12
N MET A 148 12.28 -2.18 -11.33
CA MET A 148 10.89 -1.97 -10.94
C MET A 148 10.19 -1.67 -12.26
N GLY A 149 9.45 -2.67 -12.77
CA GLY A 149 8.75 -2.54 -14.04
C GLY A 149 7.97 -1.24 -14.07
N HIS A 150 8.49 -0.30 -14.80
CA HIS A 150 7.79 0.88 -15.20
C HIS A 150 6.66 0.38 -16.10
N LEU A 151 5.44 0.34 -15.58
CA LEU A 151 4.25 0.25 -16.42
C LEU A 151 4.09 1.57 -17.18
N SER A 152 5.02 1.85 -18.06
CA SER A 152 4.86 2.84 -19.13
C SER A 152 5.35 2.16 -20.40
N GLY A 153 4.40 1.89 -21.27
CA GLY A 153 4.66 1.34 -22.58
C GLY A 153 5.61 2.22 -23.40
N GLY A 154 6.49 1.60 -24.15
CA GLY A 154 7.06 2.33 -25.24
C GLY A 154 8.43 1.82 -25.69
N LYS A 155 8.37 1.07 -26.78
CA LYS A 155 9.35 0.98 -27.88
C LYS A 155 10.66 0.24 -27.59
N SER A 156 10.66 -1.00 -28.04
CA SER A 156 11.85 -1.70 -28.50
C SER A 156 12.58 -0.90 -29.57
N GLU A 157 13.76 -0.42 -29.30
CA GLU A 157 14.72 -0.15 -30.35
C GLU A 157 15.66 -1.35 -30.49
N ILE A 158 15.44 -2.09 -31.56
CA ILE A 158 16.35 -3.10 -32.08
C ILE A 158 17.53 -2.34 -32.65
N SER A 159 18.67 -2.39 -31.98
CA SER A 159 19.94 -2.01 -32.58
C SER A 159 20.52 -3.20 -33.32
N LYS A 160 20.55 -3.09 -34.65
CA LYS A 160 21.33 -3.93 -35.54
C LYS A 160 22.81 -3.54 -35.40
N HIS A 161 23.64 -4.49 -35.07
CA HIS A 161 24.94 -4.73 -35.71
C HIS A 161 25.36 -6.17 -35.46
#